data_2299b3b6bde4bbae5fd72c9a2a7576fe
#
_entry.id   2299b3b6bde4bbae5fd72c9a2a7576fe
#
_cell.length_a   1.000
_cell.length_b   1.000
_cell.length_c   1.000
_cell.angle_alpha   90.00
_cell.angle_beta   90.00
_cell.angle_gamma   90.00
#
_symmetry.space_group_name_H-M   'P 1'
#
loop_
_entity.id
_entity.type
_entity.pdbx_description
1 polymer ?
#
loop_
_entity_poly.entity_id
_entity_poly.type
_entity_poly.pdbx_seq_one_letter_code
_entity_poly.pdbx_strand_id
1 'polypeptide(L)'
;MFEGIEFVNKDFFWLLLLLPVSILWYLLKNKKQTAELKISSLKGFKVTNSILPKFKHLLFALRLLALALIITAMARPQTVDVSTKTKTTRGIDIIMAIDVSASMLAKDLSPNRLEALKEVAAEFIKDRPNDRIGLVEYAGESYTRTPITSDKSIILNSLKDIRYNTIIEGGTAIGSGLATAVNRLKDSKAKSKVIILLTDGVNNSGFIDPKIASELAVEYGIKVYTIGLGTNGTALAPIGIDPRTGDFEYGRVQVDIDEALLKEIADVTGGKYFRATNNKKLEEIYGEINKLEKTDIDEFKYYNYQEKFRPLVLLAGFLLLLEFLLRATIFRSFV
;
A
#
# COMPACT_ATOMS: atom_id res chain seq x y z
N MET A 1 -27.86 16.33 0.80
CA MET A 1 -28.14 15.29 1.79
C MET A 1 -28.37 13.90 1.17
N PHE A 2 -28.57 13.78 -0.14
CA PHE A 2 -28.87 12.51 -0.85
C PHE A 2 -27.89 12.15 -1.97
N GLU A 3 -26.76 12.87 -2.08
CA GLU A 3 -25.70 12.51 -3.03
C GLU A 3 -24.96 11.26 -2.54
N GLY A 4 -24.86 10.25 -3.42
CA GLY A 4 -24.12 9.01 -3.13
C GLY A 4 -24.91 7.92 -2.41
N ILE A 5 -26.26 7.98 -2.34
CA ILE A 5 -27.06 6.90 -1.78
C ILE A 5 -27.33 5.85 -2.85
N GLU A 6 -26.89 4.61 -2.57
CA GLU A 6 -27.23 3.44 -3.37
C GLU A 6 -28.25 2.57 -2.63
N PHE A 7 -29.19 1.99 -3.40
CA PHE A 7 -30.16 1.05 -2.86
C PHE A 7 -29.73 -0.38 -3.19
N VAL A 8 -29.54 -1.20 -2.17
CA VAL A 8 -29.11 -2.60 -2.34
C VAL A 8 -30.23 -3.45 -2.93
N ASN A 9 -31.43 -3.32 -2.38
CA ASN A 9 -32.58 -4.16 -2.70
C ASN A 9 -33.63 -3.36 -3.47
N LYS A 10 -33.33 -3.00 -4.71
CA LYS A 10 -34.24 -2.21 -5.57
C LYS A 10 -35.58 -2.88 -5.84
N ASP A 11 -35.66 -4.19 -5.74
CA ASP A 11 -36.87 -4.97 -5.99
C ASP A 11 -37.98 -4.64 -4.99
N PHE A 12 -37.68 -4.17 -3.78
CA PHE A 12 -38.67 -3.73 -2.83
C PHE A 12 -39.47 -2.50 -3.29
N PHE A 13 -38.98 -1.74 -4.25
CA PHE A 13 -39.77 -0.64 -4.81
C PHE A 13 -41.04 -1.10 -5.56
N TRP A 14 -41.09 -2.35 -6.00
CA TRP A 14 -42.34 -2.91 -6.56
C TRP A 14 -43.48 -2.90 -5.53
N LEU A 15 -43.19 -2.97 -4.24
CA LEU A 15 -44.18 -2.85 -3.18
C LEU A 15 -44.85 -1.46 -3.12
N LEU A 16 -44.22 -0.42 -3.71
CA LEU A 16 -44.86 0.90 -3.80
C LEU A 16 -46.15 0.87 -4.65
N LEU A 17 -46.32 -0.13 -5.52
CA LEU A 17 -47.56 -0.35 -6.26
C LEU A 17 -48.77 -0.66 -5.35
N LEU A 18 -48.52 -1.09 -4.11
CA LEU A 18 -49.56 -1.27 -3.09
C LEU A 18 -50.18 0.07 -2.66
N LEU A 19 -49.46 1.18 -2.77
CA LEU A 19 -49.98 2.51 -2.40
C LEU A 19 -51.18 2.94 -3.30
N PRO A 20 -51.07 2.99 -4.61
CA PRO A 20 -52.20 3.34 -5.45
C PRO A 20 -53.37 2.33 -5.34
N VAL A 21 -53.07 1.04 -5.17
CA VAL A 21 -54.10 0.02 -4.91
C VAL A 21 -54.84 0.31 -3.59
N SER A 22 -54.11 0.65 -2.53
CA SER A 22 -54.70 1.02 -1.24
C SER A 22 -55.54 2.29 -1.32
N ILE A 23 -55.12 3.29 -2.11
CA ILE A 23 -55.86 4.51 -2.34
C ILE A 23 -57.18 4.18 -3.09
N LEU A 24 -57.10 3.41 -4.16
CA LEU A 24 -58.26 3.00 -4.92
C LEU A 24 -59.26 2.23 -4.05
N TRP A 25 -58.78 1.26 -3.27
CA TRP A 25 -59.59 0.51 -2.33
C TRP A 25 -60.28 1.43 -1.30
N TYR A 26 -59.53 2.39 -0.73
CA TYR A 26 -60.05 3.35 0.23
C TYR A 26 -61.18 4.22 -0.39
N LEU A 27 -61.00 4.73 -1.61
CA LEU A 27 -61.96 5.56 -2.30
C LEU A 27 -63.26 4.77 -2.61
N LEU A 28 -63.15 3.52 -3.01
CA LEU A 28 -64.27 2.64 -3.31
C LEU A 28 -65.05 2.28 -2.03
N LYS A 29 -64.31 1.97 -0.96
CA LYS A 29 -64.93 1.57 0.29
C LYS A 29 -65.58 2.75 1.04
N ASN A 30 -64.97 3.94 1.00
CA ASN A 30 -65.45 5.11 1.72
C ASN A 30 -66.86 5.55 1.20
N LYS A 31 -67.18 5.33 -0.08
CA LYS A 31 -68.50 5.58 -0.63
C LYS A 31 -69.59 4.65 -0.09
N LYS A 32 -69.23 3.47 0.42
CA LYS A 32 -70.20 2.46 0.94
C LYS A 32 -70.36 2.46 2.49
N GLN A 33 -69.52 3.18 3.20
CA GLN A 33 -69.47 3.13 4.67
C GLN A 33 -70.16 4.30 5.38
N THR A 34 -70.78 5.23 4.67
CA THR A 34 -71.62 6.25 5.27
C THR A 34 -72.99 5.64 5.62
N ALA A 35 -73.21 5.35 6.88
CA ALA A 35 -74.54 4.97 7.37
C ALA A 35 -75.46 6.19 7.23
N GLU A 36 -76.44 6.12 6.31
CA GLU A 36 -77.46 7.12 6.17
C GLU A 36 -78.57 6.86 7.17
N LEU A 37 -78.68 7.70 8.19
CA LEU A 37 -79.86 7.73 9.07
C LEU A 37 -80.92 8.59 8.42
N LYS A 38 -81.93 7.96 7.90
CA LYS A 38 -83.13 8.66 7.35
C LYS A 38 -84.02 9.11 8.53
N ILE A 39 -83.92 10.39 8.86
CA ILE A 39 -84.73 11.01 9.95
C ILE A 39 -85.76 11.90 9.27
N SER A 40 -87.01 11.76 9.73
CA SER A 40 -88.15 12.48 9.17
C SER A 40 -88.24 13.97 9.52
N SER A 41 -87.47 14.47 10.52
CA SER A 41 -87.38 15.89 10.88
C SER A 41 -86.09 16.24 11.56
N LEU A 42 -85.42 17.34 11.15
CA LEU A 42 -84.21 17.87 11.74
C LEU A 42 -84.48 18.95 12.80
N LYS A 43 -85.77 19.26 13.14
CA LYS A 43 -86.16 20.41 14.00
C LYS A 43 -85.62 20.34 15.44
N GLY A 44 -85.04 19.24 15.90
CA GLY A 44 -84.46 19.08 17.28
C GLY A 44 -82.94 19.00 17.31
N PHE A 45 -82.24 18.99 16.19
CA PHE A 45 -80.80 18.82 16.16
C PHE A 45 -80.08 20.14 15.86
N LYS A 46 -79.24 20.61 16.80
CA LYS A 46 -78.28 21.67 16.51
C LYS A 46 -77.17 21.07 15.69
N VAL A 47 -77.18 21.23 14.41
CA VAL A 47 -76.09 20.81 13.48
C VAL A 47 -74.94 21.79 13.66
N THR A 48 -73.96 21.45 14.44
CA THR A 48 -72.69 22.17 14.47
C THR A 48 -71.82 21.64 13.31
N ASN A 49 -71.45 22.52 12.40
CA ASN A 49 -70.48 22.19 11.35
C ASN A 49 -69.13 21.92 11.95
N SER A 50 -68.85 20.67 12.29
CA SER A 50 -67.51 20.27 12.72
C SER A 50 -66.61 20.05 11.52
N ILE A 51 -65.41 20.61 11.55
CA ILE A 51 -64.37 20.41 10.53
C ILE A 51 -63.68 19.03 10.70
N LEU A 52 -63.79 18.43 11.88
CA LEU A 52 -63.16 17.15 12.24
C LEU A 52 -63.38 15.99 11.25
N PRO A 53 -64.60 15.78 10.70
CA PRO A 53 -64.80 14.71 9.71
C PRO A 53 -63.99 14.84 8.45
N LYS A 54 -63.61 16.07 8.06
CA LYS A 54 -62.75 16.32 6.87
C LYS A 54 -61.30 15.83 7.10
N PHE A 55 -60.84 15.83 8.34
CA PHE A 55 -59.49 15.37 8.70
C PHE A 55 -59.39 13.84 8.86
N LYS A 56 -60.48 13.08 8.71
CA LYS A 56 -60.42 11.60 8.72
C LYS A 56 -59.50 11.07 7.64
N HIS A 57 -59.45 11.73 6.49
CA HIS A 57 -58.56 11.37 5.39
C HIS A 57 -57.07 11.54 5.71
N LEU A 58 -56.76 12.42 6.69
CA LEU A 58 -55.37 12.63 7.18
C LEU A 58 -54.79 11.36 7.84
N LEU A 59 -55.61 10.62 8.62
CA LEU A 59 -55.20 9.36 9.24
C LEU A 59 -54.77 8.32 8.19
N PHE A 60 -55.53 8.24 7.09
CA PHE A 60 -55.19 7.34 6.00
C PHE A 60 -53.93 7.79 5.26
N ALA A 61 -53.74 9.11 5.04
CA ALA A 61 -52.53 9.67 4.43
C ALA A 61 -51.29 9.41 5.30
N LEU A 62 -51.39 9.56 6.62
CA LEU A 62 -50.28 9.24 7.55
C LEU A 62 -49.86 7.78 7.44
N ARG A 63 -50.84 6.85 7.36
CA ARG A 63 -50.59 5.41 7.17
C ARG A 63 -49.89 5.11 5.85
N LEU A 64 -50.34 5.71 4.75
CA LEU A 64 -49.71 5.54 3.45
C LEU A 64 -48.28 6.07 3.43
N LEU A 65 -48.03 7.21 4.06
CA LEU A 65 -46.70 7.80 4.14
C LEU A 65 -45.77 6.90 4.97
N ALA A 66 -46.27 6.38 6.11
CA ALA A 66 -45.49 5.43 6.91
C ALA A 66 -45.16 4.16 6.13
N LEU A 67 -46.11 3.62 5.37
CA LEU A 67 -45.90 2.45 4.52
C LEU A 67 -44.86 2.72 3.43
N ALA A 68 -44.90 3.89 2.77
CA ALA A 68 -43.90 4.30 1.79
C ALA A 68 -42.49 4.39 2.38
N LEU A 69 -42.37 4.95 3.59
CA LEU A 69 -41.10 5.05 4.31
C LEU A 69 -40.55 3.67 4.71
N ILE A 70 -41.41 2.74 5.14
CA ILE A 70 -41.02 1.37 5.44
C ILE A 70 -40.50 0.66 4.18
N ILE A 71 -41.23 0.77 3.07
CA ILE A 71 -40.81 0.16 1.79
C ILE A 71 -39.45 0.74 1.34
N THR A 72 -39.25 2.04 1.46
CA THR A 72 -37.98 2.70 1.15
C THR A 72 -36.86 2.24 2.08
N ALA A 73 -37.16 2.04 3.36
CA ALA A 73 -36.20 1.51 4.33
C ALA A 73 -35.81 0.05 4.00
N MET A 74 -36.76 -0.78 3.54
CA MET A 74 -36.52 -2.17 3.11
C MET A 74 -35.64 -2.23 1.86
N ALA A 75 -35.64 -1.21 0.99
CA ALA A 75 -34.74 -1.10 -0.14
C ALA A 75 -33.27 -0.89 0.29
N ARG A 76 -32.99 -0.74 1.59
CA ARG A 76 -31.67 -0.58 2.20
C ARG A 76 -30.85 0.54 1.55
N PRO A 77 -31.21 1.81 1.75
CA PRO A 77 -30.38 2.93 1.34
C PRO A 77 -29.06 2.91 2.11
N GLN A 78 -27.94 2.94 1.39
CA GLN A 78 -26.59 2.97 1.97
C GLN A 78 -25.70 3.95 1.22
N THR A 79 -24.72 4.51 1.93
CA THR A 79 -23.62 5.25 1.34
C THR A 79 -22.38 4.38 1.34
N VAL A 80 -21.60 4.43 0.25
CA VAL A 80 -20.36 3.67 0.10
C VAL A 80 -19.19 4.64 0.33
N ASP A 81 -18.53 4.50 1.47
CA ASP A 81 -17.26 5.17 1.70
C ASP A 81 -16.13 4.25 1.24
N VAL A 82 -15.49 4.62 0.13
CA VAL A 82 -14.31 3.91 -0.36
C VAL A 82 -13.11 4.40 0.45
N SER A 83 -12.74 3.69 1.50
CA SER A 83 -11.47 3.92 2.16
C SER A 83 -10.42 3.03 1.52
N THR A 84 -9.52 3.65 0.76
CA THR A 84 -8.28 2.99 0.31
C THR A 84 -7.38 2.87 1.53
N LYS A 85 -7.51 1.81 2.31
CA LYS A 85 -6.46 1.44 3.24
C LYS A 85 -5.43 0.69 2.41
N THR A 86 -4.33 1.37 2.11
CA THR A 86 -3.12 0.70 1.67
C THR A 86 -2.75 -0.28 2.79
N LYS A 87 -3.10 -1.54 2.63
CA LYS A 87 -2.58 -2.57 3.52
C LYS A 87 -1.08 -2.50 3.31
N THR A 88 -0.33 -2.26 4.37
CA THR A 88 1.12 -2.20 4.36
C THR A 88 1.63 -3.34 3.49
N THR A 89 1.99 -3.02 2.27
CA THR A 89 2.64 -3.95 1.35
C THR A 89 3.86 -4.41 2.11
N ARG A 90 3.97 -5.71 2.36
CA ARG A 90 5.21 -6.25 2.90
C ARG A 90 6.24 -5.98 1.84
N GLY A 91 7.07 -4.97 2.06
CA GLY A 91 8.19 -4.65 1.20
C GLY A 91 9.14 -5.85 1.11
N ILE A 92 10.05 -5.79 0.18
CA ILE A 92 11.15 -6.76 0.08
C ILE A 92 12.26 -6.39 1.07
N ASP A 93 13.07 -7.37 1.43
CA ASP A 93 14.26 -7.16 2.24
C ASP A 93 15.48 -7.12 1.33
N ILE A 94 16.24 -6.04 1.40
CA ILE A 94 17.41 -5.80 0.55
C ILE A 94 18.64 -5.63 1.44
N ILE A 95 19.72 -6.34 1.14
CA ILE A 95 21.06 -6.01 1.64
C ILE A 95 21.91 -5.47 0.49
N MET A 96 22.46 -4.29 0.68
CA MET A 96 23.46 -3.75 -0.21
C MET A 96 24.85 -4.11 0.37
N ALA A 97 25.57 -4.98 -0.31
CA ALA A 97 26.93 -5.36 0.02
C ALA A 97 27.88 -4.50 -0.81
N ILE A 98 28.55 -3.58 -0.16
CA ILE A 98 29.35 -2.51 -0.76
C ILE A 98 30.83 -2.81 -0.55
N ASP A 99 31.57 -2.91 -1.65
CA ASP A 99 33.00 -2.96 -1.65
C ASP A 99 33.60 -1.60 -1.24
N VAL A 100 34.46 -1.61 -0.24
CA VAL A 100 35.17 -0.41 0.27
C VAL A 100 36.70 -0.55 0.13
N SER A 101 37.16 -1.43 -0.74
CA SER A 101 38.56 -1.59 -1.08
C SER A 101 39.17 -0.35 -1.72
N ALA A 102 40.50 -0.25 -1.77
CA ALA A 102 41.20 0.92 -2.30
C ALA A 102 40.88 1.19 -3.78
N SER A 103 40.57 0.16 -4.58
CA SER A 103 40.21 0.28 -5.98
C SER A 103 38.93 1.09 -6.17
N MET A 104 38.01 1.10 -5.19
CA MET A 104 36.78 1.91 -5.21
C MET A 104 37.04 3.42 -5.14
N LEU A 105 38.27 3.86 -4.88
CA LEU A 105 38.67 5.26 -4.97
C LEU A 105 39.10 5.65 -6.40
N ALA A 106 39.07 4.71 -7.37
CA ALA A 106 39.39 5.00 -8.75
C ALA A 106 38.44 6.06 -9.36
N LYS A 107 38.99 6.90 -10.25
CA LYS A 107 38.32 8.10 -10.80
C LYS A 107 37.82 7.91 -12.24
N ASP A 108 37.44 6.71 -12.61
CA ASP A 108 36.78 6.42 -13.88
C ASP A 108 35.25 6.66 -13.79
N LEU A 109 34.67 6.68 -12.61
CA LEU A 109 33.40 7.30 -12.29
C LEU A 109 33.64 8.63 -11.52
N SER A 110 32.72 9.58 -11.63
CA SER A 110 32.89 10.90 -11.00
C SER A 110 32.10 11.01 -9.71
N PRO A 111 32.68 11.45 -8.59
CA PRO A 111 34.08 11.86 -8.37
C PRO A 111 35.05 10.69 -8.22
N ASN A 112 34.61 9.53 -7.76
CA ASN A 112 35.22 8.20 -7.74
C ASN A 112 34.13 7.14 -7.69
N ARG A 113 34.49 5.85 -7.82
CA ARG A 113 33.51 4.75 -7.84
C ARG A 113 32.66 4.69 -6.58
N LEU A 114 33.26 4.83 -5.39
CA LEU A 114 32.56 4.74 -4.12
C LEU A 114 31.57 5.89 -3.93
N GLU A 115 31.98 7.13 -4.19
CA GLU A 115 31.08 8.28 -4.04
C GLU A 115 29.97 8.28 -5.09
N ALA A 116 30.26 7.92 -6.34
CA ALA A 116 29.23 7.75 -7.38
C ALA A 116 28.20 6.69 -6.98
N LEU A 117 28.65 5.56 -6.43
CA LEU A 117 27.78 4.50 -5.93
C LEU A 117 26.90 5.01 -4.79
N LYS A 118 27.46 5.73 -3.81
CA LYS A 118 26.70 6.27 -2.67
C LYS A 118 25.60 7.22 -3.11
N GLU A 119 25.87 8.07 -4.10
CA GLU A 119 24.89 9.01 -4.63
C GLU A 119 23.68 8.27 -5.23
N VAL A 120 23.94 7.34 -6.16
CA VAL A 120 22.88 6.57 -6.82
C VAL A 120 22.15 5.62 -5.86
N ALA A 121 22.88 5.00 -4.94
CA ALA A 121 22.28 4.17 -3.90
C ALA A 121 21.35 4.95 -2.98
N ALA A 122 21.69 6.21 -2.65
CA ALA A 122 20.83 7.07 -1.84
C ALA A 122 19.49 7.37 -2.53
N GLU A 123 19.49 7.58 -3.85
CA GLU A 123 18.24 7.76 -4.62
C GLU A 123 17.42 6.47 -4.64
N PHE A 124 18.06 5.34 -4.93
CA PHE A 124 17.40 4.04 -4.89
C PHE A 124 16.73 3.75 -3.53
N ILE A 125 17.37 4.10 -2.41
CA ILE A 125 16.83 3.93 -1.07
C ILE A 125 15.60 4.81 -0.85
N LYS A 126 15.63 6.06 -1.34
CA LYS A 126 14.51 7.02 -1.21
C LYS A 126 13.27 6.56 -1.97
N ASP A 127 13.45 5.95 -3.14
CA ASP A 127 12.37 5.47 -4.00
C ASP A 127 11.66 4.21 -3.49
N ARG A 128 12.13 3.65 -2.36
CA ARG A 128 11.64 2.41 -1.76
C ARG A 128 11.12 2.58 -0.34
N PRO A 129 10.04 3.35 -0.13
CA PRO A 129 9.55 3.68 1.21
C PRO A 129 9.10 2.44 2.00
N ASN A 130 8.63 1.39 1.34
CA ASN A 130 8.05 0.21 1.97
C ASN A 130 9.05 -0.94 2.18
N ASP A 131 10.23 -0.91 1.55
CA ASP A 131 11.23 -1.95 1.65
C ASP A 131 12.09 -1.77 2.91
N ARG A 132 12.58 -2.88 3.45
CA ARG A 132 13.59 -2.85 4.50
C ARG A 132 14.96 -3.03 3.85
N ILE A 133 15.89 -2.18 4.22
CA ILE A 133 17.24 -2.18 3.63
C ILE A 133 18.28 -2.28 4.74
N GLY A 134 19.35 -2.99 4.48
CA GLY A 134 20.54 -3.06 5.34
C GLY A 134 21.80 -2.87 4.51
N LEU A 135 22.89 -2.52 5.18
CA LEU A 135 24.20 -2.27 4.57
C LEU A 135 25.26 -3.20 5.15
N VAL A 136 26.01 -3.82 4.26
CA VAL A 136 27.22 -4.60 4.57
C VAL A 136 28.38 -3.95 3.83
N GLU A 137 29.46 -3.69 4.54
CA GLU A 137 30.73 -3.22 3.97
C GLU A 137 31.71 -4.38 3.93
N TYR A 138 32.49 -4.47 2.88
CA TYR A 138 33.54 -5.47 2.80
C TYR A 138 34.76 -4.95 1.99
N ALA A 139 35.93 -5.42 2.39
CA ALA A 139 37.20 -5.32 1.69
C ALA A 139 37.96 -6.63 1.91
N GLY A 140 39.08 -6.69 2.63
CA GLY A 140 39.69 -7.95 3.07
C GLY A 140 38.86 -8.73 4.09
N GLU A 141 38.05 -8.02 4.89
CA GLU A 141 37.05 -8.53 5.80
C GLU A 141 35.67 -7.95 5.49
N SER A 142 34.64 -8.49 6.17
CA SER A 142 33.28 -8.00 6.00
C SER A 142 32.56 -7.77 7.32
N TYR A 143 31.73 -6.70 7.40
CA TYR A 143 30.91 -6.43 8.56
C TYR A 143 29.60 -5.77 8.22
N THR A 144 28.62 -5.91 9.12
CA THR A 144 27.33 -5.27 8.96
C THR A 144 27.38 -3.83 9.42
N ARG A 145 27.28 -2.87 8.50
CA ARG A 145 27.21 -1.44 8.81
C ARG A 145 25.87 -1.06 9.41
N THR A 146 24.79 -1.52 8.79
CA THR A 146 23.42 -1.28 9.24
C THR A 146 22.60 -2.56 9.09
N PRO A 147 22.00 -3.07 10.18
CA PRO A 147 21.04 -4.17 10.10
C PRO A 147 19.83 -3.77 9.24
N ILE A 148 19.06 -4.77 8.79
CA ILE A 148 17.84 -4.53 7.99
C ILE A 148 16.87 -3.66 8.80
N THR A 149 16.50 -2.50 8.25
CA THR A 149 15.55 -1.56 8.85
C THR A 149 14.66 -0.91 7.80
N SER A 150 13.48 -0.47 8.21
CA SER A 150 12.59 0.38 7.40
C SER A 150 12.91 1.88 7.54
N ASP A 151 13.73 2.26 8.52
CA ASP A 151 14.11 3.66 8.75
C ASP A 151 15.15 4.12 7.73
N LYS A 152 14.68 4.86 6.73
CA LYS A 152 15.53 5.38 5.65
C LYS A 152 16.55 6.40 6.12
N SER A 153 16.27 7.11 7.22
CA SER A 153 17.19 8.10 7.76
C SER A 153 18.45 7.45 8.30
N ILE A 154 18.29 6.32 9.02
CA ILE A 154 19.42 5.53 9.54
C ILE A 154 20.25 5.00 8.37
N ILE A 155 19.61 4.44 7.34
CA ILE A 155 20.31 3.86 6.20
C ILE A 155 21.07 4.93 5.43
N LEU A 156 20.44 6.07 5.12
CA LEU A 156 21.05 7.17 4.38
C LEU A 156 22.23 7.80 5.13
N ASN A 157 22.12 7.97 6.44
CA ASN A 157 23.21 8.45 7.25
C ASN A 157 24.36 7.45 7.27
N SER A 158 24.09 6.16 7.49
CA SER A 158 25.10 5.11 7.45
C SER A 158 25.78 5.01 6.09
N LEU A 159 25.01 5.12 4.98
CA LEU A 159 25.54 5.12 3.61
C LEU A 159 26.49 6.31 3.38
N LYS A 160 26.11 7.50 3.85
CA LYS A 160 26.95 8.71 3.75
C LYS A 160 28.28 8.54 4.49
N ASP A 161 28.27 7.84 5.62
CA ASP A 161 29.45 7.63 6.44
C ASP A 161 30.37 6.50 5.96
N ILE A 162 29.96 5.75 4.92
CA ILE A 162 30.82 4.74 4.27
C ILE A 162 32.03 5.44 3.66
N ARG A 163 33.22 4.97 4.01
CA ARG A 163 34.51 5.49 3.53
C ARG A 163 35.50 4.35 3.37
N TYR A 164 36.45 4.53 2.47
CA TYR A 164 37.65 3.71 2.52
C TYR A 164 38.28 3.81 3.90
N ASN A 165 38.57 2.66 4.49
CA ASN A 165 39.17 2.60 5.84
C ASN A 165 40.41 1.71 5.82
N THR A 166 41.55 2.28 6.22
CA THR A 166 42.82 1.55 6.34
C THR A 166 42.87 0.55 7.49
N ILE A 167 41.86 0.57 8.40
CA ILE A 167 41.74 -0.36 9.53
C ILE A 167 41.27 -1.74 9.06
N ILE A 168 40.47 -1.79 7.96
CA ILE A 168 40.07 -3.04 7.36
C ILE A 168 41.21 -3.58 6.52
N GLU A 169 41.50 -4.87 6.65
CA GLU A 169 42.57 -5.51 5.89
C GLU A 169 42.39 -5.24 4.38
N GLY A 170 43.48 -4.96 3.68
CA GLY A 170 43.46 -4.69 2.26
C GLY A 170 43.01 -5.92 1.46
N GLY A 171 42.52 -5.67 0.25
CA GLY A 171 42.02 -6.70 -0.65
C GLY A 171 40.51 -6.65 -0.82
N THR A 172 39.96 -7.63 -1.55
CA THR A 172 38.53 -7.73 -1.89
C THR A 172 38.01 -9.14 -1.61
N ALA A 173 37.29 -9.32 -0.49
CA ALA A 173 36.74 -10.60 -0.06
C ALA A 173 35.24 -10.69 -0.43
N ILE A 174 34.94 -10.87 -1.72
CA ILE A 174 33.57 -10.97 -2.25
C ILE A 174 32.77 -12.06 -1.54
N GLY A 175 33.38 -13.23 -1.36
CA GLY A 175 32.72 -14.35 -0.68
C GLY A 175 32.33 -14.04 0.77
N SER A 176 33.21 -13.36 1.53
CA SER A 176 32.92 -12.94 2.91
C SER A 176 31.80 -11.87 2.94
N GLY A 177 31.83 -10.88 2.03
CA GLY A 177 30.78 -9.88 1.88
C GLY A 177 29.43 -10.50 1.58
N LEU A 178 29.37 -11.42 0.62
CA LEU A 178 28.17 -12.14 0.25
C LEU A 178 27.66 -13.03 1.39
N ALA A 179 28.51 -13.80 2.05
CA ALA A 179 28.11 -14.66 3.17
C ALA A 179 27.57 -13.84 4.36
N THR A 180 28.18 -12.68 4.65
CA THR A 180 27.67 -11.76 5.67
C THR A 180 26.29 -11.23 5.29
N ALA A 181 26.07 -10.85 4.04
CA ALA A 181 24.77 -10.39 3.54
C ALA A 181 23.71 -11.51 3.62
N VAL A 182 24.05 -12.73 3.23
CA VAL A 182 23.16 -13.92 3.36
C VAL A 182 22.78 -14.14 4.83
N ASN A 183 23.75 -14.09 5.74
CA ASN A 183 23.50 -14.28 7.17
C ASN A 183 22.52 -13.22 7.74
N ARG A 184 22.47 -12.02 7.18
CA ARG A 184 21.50 -10.98 7.60
C ARG A 184 20.10 -11.19 7.01
N LEU A 185 19.96 -11.95 5.90
CA LEU A 185 18.68 -12.21 5.25
C LEU A 185 18.12 -13.60 5.55
N LYS A 186 18.90 -14.56 6.04
CA LYS A 186 18.45 -15.96 6.19
C LYS A 186 17.18 -16.11 7.02
N ASP A 187 17.04 -15.33 8.10
CA ASP A 187 15.90 -15.39 9.02
C ASP A 187 14.76 -14.40 8.62
N SER A 188 14.91 -13.72 7.50
CA SER A 188 13.90 -12.79 7.01
C SER A 188 12.61 -13.52 6.58
N LYS A 189 11.47 -12.96 7.01
CA LYS A 189 10.11 -13.41 6.63
C LYS A 189 9.53 -12.62 5.45
N ALA A 190 10.34 -11.81 4.76
CA ALA A 190 9.90 -11.09 3.57
C ALA A 190 9.57 -12.07 2.43
N LYS A 191 8.64 -11.69 1.56
CA LYS A 191 8.25 -12.49 0.39
C LYS A 191 9.38 -12.61 -0.62
N SER A 192 10.18 -11.54 -0.78
CA SER A 192 11.39 -11.52 -1.59
C SER A 192 12.56 -11.03 -0.76
N LYS A 193 13.71 -11.68 -0.93
CA LYS A 193 14.98 -11.38 -0.28
C LYS A 193 16.03 -11.16 -1.36
N VAL A 194 16.69 -10.02 -1.32
CA VAL A 194 17.58 -9.54 -2.37
C VAL A 194 18.90 -9.08 -1.80
N ILE A 195 20.00 -9.48 -2.42
CA ILE A 195 21.32 -8.90 -2.20
C ILE A 195 21.71 -8.14 -3.46
N ILE A 196 22.19 -6.90 -3.29
CA ILE A 196 22.86 -6.14 -4.32
C ILE A 196 24.33 -6.11 -3.96
N LEU A 197 25.12 -6.88 -4.69
CA LEU A 197 26.57 -7.00 -4.51
C LEU A 197 27.28 -6.04 -5.43
N LEU A 198 28.03 -5.11 -4.89
CA LEU A 198 28.71 -4.04 -5.61
C LEU A 198 30.19 -4.17 -5.42
N THR A 199 30.93 -4.36 -6.50
CA THR A 199 32.41 -4.50 -6.49
C THR A 199 33.01 -3.96 -7.79
N ASP A 200 34.27 -3.64 -7.75
CA ASP A 200 35.05 -3.21 -8.89
C ASP A 200 36.28 -4.10 -9.12
N GLY A 201 36.41 -5.15 -8.33
CA GLY A 201 37.64 -5.96 -8.29
C GLY A 201 37.44 -7.45 -8.51
N VAL A 202 38.54 -8.14 -8.34
CA VAL A 202 38.65 -9.59 -8.35
C VAL A 202 38.69 -10.08 -6.91
N ASN A 203 38.04 -11.22 -6.63
CA ASN A 203 38.15 -11.84 -5.31
C ASN A 203 39.57 -12.28 -5.03
N ASN A 204 40.29 -11.59 -4.14
CA ASN A 204 41.71 -11.85 -3.84
C ASN A 204 41.99 -11.98 -2.34
N SER A 205 40.96 -11.93 -1.50
CA SER A 205 41.05 -12.01 -0.05
C SER A 205 39.87 -12.75 0.55
N GLY A 206 39.93 -13.02 1.86
CA GLY A 206 38.88 -13.67 2.62
C GLY A 206 38.97 -15.19 2.62
N PHE A 207 38.28 -15.82 3.59
CA PHE A 207 38.30 -17.28 3.81
C PHE A 207 37.12 -18.01 3.18
N ILE A 208 36.10 -17.30 2.71
CA ILE A 208 34.88 -17.87 2.16
C ILE A 208 34.94 -17.76 0.63
N ASP A 209 34.80 -18.91 -0.06
CA ASP A 209 34.68 -18.94 -1.50
C ASP A 209 33.36 -18.29 -1.93
N PRO A 210 33.38 -17.34 -2.89
CA PRO A 210 32.18 -16.72 -3.42
C PRO A 210 31.13 -17.69 -3.94
N LYS A 211 31.53 -18.84 -4.51
CA LYS A 211 30.63 -19.90 -4.97
C LYS A 211 29.86 -20.54 -3.82
N ILE A 212 30.57 -20.88 -2.75
CA ILE A 212 29.93 -21.42 -1.53
C ILE A 212 28.95 -20.40 -0.94
N ALA A 213 29.30 -19.13 -0.93
CA ALA A 213 28.41 -18.07 -0.46
C ALA A 213 27.19 -17.89 -1.35
N SER A 214 27.32 -18.10 -2.67
CA SER A 214 26.17 -18.08 -3.60
C SER A 214 25.26 -19.29 -3.44
N GLU A 215 25.80 -20.48 -3.18
CA GLU A 215 25.02 -21.69 -2.87
C GLU A 215 24.19 -21.50 -1.59
N LEU A 216 24.76 -20.88 -0.57
CA LEU A 216 24.01 -20.51 0.65
C LEU A 216 22.88 -19.52 0.33
N ALA A 217 23.11 -18.54 -0.55
CA ALA A 217 22.05 -17.63 -0.99
C ALA A 217 20.89 -18.40 -1.63
N VAL A 218 21.18 -19.38 -2.48
CA VAL A 218 20.15 -20.26 -3.10
C VAL A 218 19.38 -21.04 -2.05
N GLU A 219 20.06 -21.65 -1.08
CA GLU A 219 19.43 -22.43 -0.01
C GLU A 219 18.40 -21.59 0.77
N TYR A 220 18.72 -20.32 1.04
CA TYR A 220 17.79 -19.41 1.75
C TYR A 220 16.82 -18.68 0.82
N GLY A 221 16.79 -18.98 -0.49
CA GLY A 221 15.91 -18.34 -1.47
C GLY A 221 16.19 -16.84 -1.62
N ILE A 222 17.48 -16.46 -1.62
CA ILE A 222 17.95 -15.08 -1.73
C ILE A 222 18.47 -14.88 -3.16
N LYS A 223 17.95 -13.87 -3.89
CA LYS A 223 18.46 -13.46 -5.17
C LYS A 223 19.63 -12.51 -5.03
N VAL A 224 20.67 -12.67 -5.85
CA VAL A 224 21.83 -11.80 -5.82
C VAL A 224 21.98 -11.07 -7.16
N TYR A 225 21.80 -9.77 -7.14
CA TYR A 225 22.18 -8.88 -8.25
C TYR A 225 23.63 -8.45 -8.07
N THR A 226 24.45 -8.68 -9.08
CA THR A 226 25.86 -8.30 -9.02
C THR A 226 26.11 -7.12 -9.96
N ILE A 227 26.80 -6.09 -9.46
CA ILE A 227 27.12 -4.88 -10.20
C ILE A 227 28.62 -4.70 -10.20
N GLY A 228 29.24 -4.88 -11.37
CA GLY A 228 30.64 -4.55 -11.61
C GLY A 228 30.81 -3.06 -11.91
N LEU A 229 31.62 -2.37 -11.12
CA LEU A 229 31.85 -0.92 -11.21
C LEU A 229 33.15 -0.59 -11.91
N GLY A 230 33.12 0.30 -12.89
CA GLY A 230 34.29 0.81 -13.57
C GLY A 230 34.46 0.33 -15.01
N THR A 231 35.52 0.78 -15.65
CA THR A 231 35.90 0.44 -17.05
C THR A 231 36.94 -0.68 -17.08
N ASN A 232 37.00 -1.47 -18.14
CA ASN A 232 38.13 -2.36 -18.37
C ASN A 232 39.30 -1.55 -18.98
N GLY A 233 40.50 -1.81 -18.52
CA GLY A 233 41.71 -1.16 -19.02
C GLY A 233 42.39 -0.31 -17.96
N THR A 234 42.84 0.91 -18.30
CA THR A 234 43.59 1.77 -17.39
C THR A 234 42.69 2.80 -16.71
N ALA A 235 42.65 2.83 -15.38
CA ALA A 235 41.97 3.86 -14.58
C ALA A 235 42.98 4.63 -13.71
N LEU A 236 42.62 5.85 -13.33
CA LEU A 236 43.37 6.64 -12.38
C LEU A 236 42.94 6.18 -10.95
N ALA A 237 43.81 5.40 -10.29
CA ALA A 237 43.55 4.80 -8.99
C ALA A 237 44.65 5.10 -8.02
N PRO A 238 44.41 4.95 -6.69
CA PRO A 238 45.47 5.09 -5.68
C PRO A 238 46.59 4.05 -5.88
N ILE A 239 47.82 4.52 -5.89
CA ILE A 239 49.04 3.68 -5.98
C ILE A 239 49.84 3.68 -4.70
N GLY A 240 49.56 4.61 -3.81
CA GLY A 240 50.22 4.75 -2.50
C GLY A 240 49.63 5.86 -1.68
N ILE A 241 50.18 6.04 -0.48
CA ILE A 241 49.87 7.15 0.42
C ILE A 241 51.14 7.93 0.68
N ASP A 242 51.12 9.25 0.44
CA ASP A 242 52.27 10.11 0.79
C ASP A 242 52.48 10.09 2.30
N PRO A 243 53.63 9.61 2.79
CA PRO A 243 53.88 9.51 4.23
C PRO A 243 53.89 10.86 4.96
N ARG A 244 54.05 11.97 4.23
CA ARG A 244 54.15 13.31 4.82
C ARG A 244 52.81 14.00 4.96
N THR A 245 51.93 13.81 3.96
CA THR A 245 50.61 14.47 3.94
C THR A 245 49.48 13.53 4.34
N GLY A 246 49.67 12.21 4.20
CA GLY A 246 48.61 11.22 4.37
C GLY A 246 47.63 11.15 3.20
N ASP A 247 47.89 11.89 2.12
CA ASP A 247 47.05 11.89 0.93
C ASP A 247 47.35 10.71 0.01
N PHE A 248 46.36 10.29 -0.78
CA PHE A 248 46.57 9.26 -1.80
C PHE A 248 47.35 9.79 -3.00
N GLU A 249 48.40 9.08 -3.37
CA GLU A 249 49.05 9.25 -4.66
C GLU A 249 48.26 8.48 -5.73
N TYR A 250 47.90 9.16 -6.83
CA TYR A 250 47.15 8.56 -7.93
C TYR A 250 48.00 8.27 -9.13
N GLY A 251 47.90 7.08 -9.70
CA GLY A 251 48.57 6.65 -10.89
C GLY A 251 47.64 5.89 -11.81
N ARG A 252 48.10 5.69 -13.07
CA ARG A 252 47.37 4.85 -14.05
C ARG A 252 47.65 3.39 -13.72
N VAL A 253 46.58 2.67 -13.36
CA VAL A 253 46.64 1.24 -12.99
C VAL A 253 45.77 0.46 -13.95
N GLN A 254 46.23 -0.72 -14.34
CA GLN A 254 45.40 -1.68 -15.05
C GLN A 254 44.31 -2.17 -14.07
N VAL A 255 43.05 -2.03 -14.45
CA VAL A 255 41.91 -2.49 -13.67
C VAL A 255 41.16 -3.56 -14.47
N ASP A 256 40.94 -4.68 -13.81
CA ASP A 256 40.19 -5.80 -14.34
C ASP A 256 39.09 -6.19 -13.33
N ILE A 257 37.93 -6.55 -13.88
CA ILE A 257 36.80 -7.03 -13.08
C ILE A 257 36.55 -8.47 -13.45
N ASP A 258 36.39 -9.32 -12.44
CA ASP A 258 36.04 -10.72 -12.65
C ASP A 258 34.54 -10.85 -13.00
N GLU A 259 34.20 -10.48 -14.26
CA GLU A 259 32.84 -10.59 -14.76
C GLU A 259 32.34 -12.03 -14.79
N ALA A 260 33.26 -13.01 -14.95
CA ALA A 260 32.86 -14.42 -15.01
C ALA A 260 32.31 -14.87 -13.65
N LEU A 261 33.00 -14.57 -12.57
CA LEU A 261 32.56 -14.84 -11.21
C LEU A 261 31.25 -14.11 -10.86
N LEU A 262 31.14 -12.82 -11.21
CA LEU A 262 29.94 -12.03 -10.91
C LEU A 262 28.71 -12.53 -11.68
N LYS A 263 28.87 -12.96 -12.93
CA LYS A 263 27.82 -13.58 -13.72
C LYS A 263 27.41 -14.93 -13.12
N GLU A 264 28.37 -15.77 -12.74
CA GLU A 264 28.11 -17.06 -12.13
C GLU A 264 27.28 -16.91 -10.83
N ILE A 265 27.66 -15.97 -9.92
CA ILE A 265 26.93 -15.69 -8.69
C ILE A 265 25.49 -15.24 -8.98
N ALA A 266 25.31 -14.33 -9.96
CA ALA A 266 23.99 -13.84 -10.31
C ALA A 266 23.13 -14.95 -10.91
N ASP A 267 23.62 -15.71 -11.88
CA ASP A 267 22.89 -16.76 -12.58
C ASP A 267 22.45 -17.89 -11.65
N VAL A 268 23.34 -18.37 -10.77
CA VAL A 268 23.04 -19.43 -9.82
C VAL A 268 21.96 -19.02 -8.84
N THR A 269 21.93 -17.76 -8.41
CA THR A 269 20.97 -17.24 -7.44
C THR A 269 19.67 -16.73 -8.05
N GLY A 270 19.53 -16.79 -9.39
CA GLY A 270 18.36 -16.28 -10.11
C GLY A 270 18.28 -14.75 -10.16
N GLY A 271 19.40 -14.08 -9.95
CA GLY A 271 19.56 -12.64 -10.15
C GLY A 271 20.06 -12.27 -11.54
N LYS A 272 20.76 -11.13 -11.64
CA LYS A 272 21.31 -10.64 -12.92
C LYS A 272 22.61 -9.89 -12.68
N TYR A 273 23.59 -10.07 -13.58
CA TYR A 273 24.81 -9.28 -13.61
C TYR A 273 24.62 -7.99 -14.40
N PHE A 274 25.19 -6.92 -13.90
CA PHE A 274 25.24 -5.61 -14.56
C PHE A 274 26.64 -5.04 -14.56
N ARG A 275 26.94 -4.22 -15.57
CA ARG A 275 28.19 -3.47 -15.67
C ARG A 275 27.91 -1.97 -15.67
N ALA A 276 28.46 -1.25 -14.70
CA ALA A 276 28.37 0.20 -14.60
C ALA A 276 29.70 0.86 -14.98
N THR A 277 29.77 1.41 -16.19
CA THR A 277 30.95 2.09 -16.73
C THR A 277 30.95 3.59 -16.50
N ASN A 278 29.85 4.16 -16.06
CA ASN A 278 29.69 5.58 -15.70
C ASN A 278 28.46 5.76 -14.80
N ASN A 279 28.32 6.95 -14.20
CA ASN A 279 27.24 7.27 -13.26
C ASN A 279 25.85 7.05 -13.86
N LYS A 280 25.63 7.46 -15.12
CA LYS A 280 24.33 7.30 -15.80
C LYS A 280 23.96 5.83 -15.95
N LYS A 281 24.94 4.99 -16.32
CA LYS A 281 24.70 3.55 -16.46
C LYS A 281 24.37 2.89 -15.11
N LEU A 282 25.00 3.35 -14.03
CA LEU A 282 24.72 2.90 -12.68
C LEU A 282 23.27 3.25 -12.26
N GLU A 283 22.80 4.44 -12.57
CA GLU A 283 21.40 4.87 -12.34
C GLU A 283 20.41 4.00 -13.13
N GLU A 284 20.67 3.75 -14.43
CA GLU A 284 19.85 2.87 -15.27
C GLU A 284 19.74 1.46 -14.68
N ILE A 285 20.84 0.90 -14.15
CA ILE A 285 20.90 -0.43 -13.53
C ILE A 285 20.00 -0.49 -12.30
N TYR A 286 20.10 0.49 -11.39
CA TYR A 286 19.23 0.54 -10.23
C TYR A 286 17.76 0.70 -10.62
N GLY A 287 17.46 1.45 -11.68
CA GLY A 287 16.12 1.54 -12.28
C GLY A 287 15.62 0.19 -12.82
N GLU A 288 16.49 -0.63 -13.41
CA GLU A 288 16.16 -1.97 -13.88
C GLU A 288 15.89 -2.94 -12.72
N ILE A 289 16.75 -2.97 -11.70
CA ILE A 289 16.54 -3.76 -10.48
C ILE A 289 15.23 -3.37 -9.80
N ASN A 290 14.91 -2.08 -9.78
CA ASN A 290 13.64 -1.60 -9.23
C ASN A 290 12.43 -2.17 -9.97
N LYS A 291 12.49 -2.29 -11.29
CA LYS A 291 11.43 -2.89 -12.10
C LYS A 291 11.31 -4.41 -11.88
N LEU A 292 12.45 -5.12 -11.78
CA LEU A 292 12.49 -6.58 -11.60
C LEU A 292 11.92 -7.02 -10.25
N GLU A 293 12.10 -6.21 -9.21
CA GLU A 293 11.70 -6.52 -7.84
C GLU A 293 10.44 -5.75 -7.37
N LYS A 294 9.75 -5.02 -8.27
CA LYS A 294 8.43 -4.48 -7.96
C LYS A 294 7.45 -5.64 -7.82
N THR A 295 7.09 -5.94 -6.59
CA THR A 295 5.97 -6.82 -6.30
C THR A 295 4.68 -6.05 -6.59
N ASP A 296 3.74 -6.64 -7.36
CA ASP A 296 2.42 -6.08 -7.57
C ASP A 296 1.77 -5.76 -6.23
N ILE A 297 1.43 -4.49 -6.06
CA ILE A 297 0.72 -4.01 -4.88
C ILE A 297 -0.73 -4.40 -5.11
N ASP A 298 -1.21 -5.44 -4.45
CA ASP A 298 -2.64 -5.73 -4.36
C ASP A 298 -3.31 -4.60 -3.57
N GLU A 299 -3.86 -3.62 -4.26
CA GLU A 299 -4.71 -2.59 -3.67
C GLU A 299 -6.04 -3.23 -3.26
N PHE A 300 -6.17 -3.56 -2.00
CA PHE A 300 -7.47 -3.95 -1.45
C PHE A 300 -8.30 -2.70 -1.16
N LYS A 301 -9.28 -2.43 -2.00
CA LYS A 301 -10.30 -1.41 -1.76
C LYS A 301 -11.28 -1.94 -0.72
N TYR A 302 -11.28 -1.39 0.47
CA TYR A 302 -12.29 -1.68 1.48
C TYR A 302 -13.49 -0.76 1.27
N TYR A 303 -14.65 -1.36 0.98
CA TYR A 303 -15.91 -0.67 0.87
C TYR A 303 -16.58 -0.66 2.24
N ASN A 304 -16.64 0.50 2.90
CA ASN A 304 -17.40 0.67 4.13
C ASN A 304 -18.82 1.10 3.77
N TYR A 305 -19.77 0.21 4.01
CA TYR A 305 -21.19 0.47 3.78
C TYR A 305 -21.82 1.07 5.04
N GLN A 306 -22.31 2.30 4.94
CA GLN A 306 -23.08 2.92 6.01
C GLN A 306 -24.57 2.85 5.67
N GLU A 307 -25.33 2.09 6.44
CA GLU A 307 -26.78 1.95 6.25
C GLU A 307 -27.53 3.19 6.72
N LYS A 308 -28.40 3.74 5.89
CA LYS A 308 -29.18 4.96 6.13
C LYS A 308 -30.68 4.67 6.36
N PHE A 309 -31.07 3.42 6.56
CA PHE A 309 -32.48 3.06 6.76
C PHE A 309 -33.03 3.49 8.14
N ARG A 310 -32.19 3.60 9.19
CA ARG A 310 -32.62 3.90 10.57
C ARG A 310 -33.51 5.14 10.71
N PRO A 311 -33.19 6.33 10.14
CA PRO A 311 -34.04 7.50 10.26
C PRO A 311 -35.38 7.31 9.56
N LEU A 312 -35.45 6.53 8.47
CA LEU A 312 -36.70 6.25 7.74
C LEU A 312 -37.62 5.38 8.59
N VAL A 313 -37.08 4.35 9.26
CA VAL A 313 -37.85 3.46 10.15
C VAL A 313 -38.37 4.23 11.38
N LEU A 314 -37.53 5.08 11.99
CA LEU A 314 -37.92 5.89 13.13
C LEU A 314 -39.03 6.87 12.76
N LEU A 315 -38.93 7.52 11.60
CA LEU A 315 -39.98 8.44 11.13
C LEU A 315 -41.28 7.69 10.82
N ALA A 316 -41.20 6.52 10.19
CA ALA A 316 -42.36 5.68 9.91
C ALA A 316 -43.07 5.25 11.24
N GLY A 317 -42.29 4.80 12.24
CA GLY A 317 -42.77 4.45 13.54
C GLY A 317 -43.47 5.62 14.26
N PHE A 318 -42.86 6.81 14.18
CA PHE A 318 -43.46 8.02 14.73
C PHE A 318 -44.81 8.36 14.06
N LEU A 319 -44.89 8.26 12.72
CA LEU A 319 -46.13 8.52 11.97
C LEU A 319 -47.27 7.52 12.36
N LEU A 320 -46.94 6.25 12.53
CA LEU A 320 -47.89 5.23 12.94
C LEU A 320 -48.36 5.46 14.39
N LEU A 321 -47.46 5.82 15.29
CA LEU A 321 -47.80 6.17 16.67
C LEU A 321 -48.70 7.41 16.73
N LEU A 322 -48.38 8.43 15.94
CA LEU A 322 -49.16 9.65 15.81
C LEU A 322 -50.58 9.33 15.28
N GLU A 323 -50.68 8.51 14.22
CA GLU A 323 -51.97 8.05 13.69
C GLU A 323 -52.78 7.35 14.74
N PHE A 324 -52.15 6.42 15.49
CA PHE A 324 -52.81 5.68 16.58
C PHE A 324 -53.32 6.61 17.66
N LEU A 325 -52.50 7.57 18.12
CA LEU A 325 -52.92 8.55 19.16
C LEU A 325 -54.05 9.45 18.67
N LEU A 326 -53.98 9.97 17.45
CA LEU A 326 -55.05 10.79 16.86
C LEU A 326 -56.34 9.98 16.75
N ARG A 327 -56.27 8.73 16.36
CA ARG A 327 -57.43 7.84 16.26
C ARG A 327 -58.04 7.55 17.64
N ALA A 328 -57.22 7.31 18.66
CA ALA A 328 -57.70 6.97 20.00
C ALA A 328 -58.25 8.18 20.79
N THR A 329 -57.79 9.42 20.45
CA THR A 329 -58.18 10.65 21.17
C THR A 329 -59.19 11.47 20.39
N ILE A 330 -58.76 12.14 19.33
CA ILE A 330 -59.55 13.15 18.61
C ILE A 330 -60.62 12.50 17.74
N PHE A 331 -60.31 11.38 17.09
CA PHE A 331 -61.21 10.71 16.14
C PHE A 331 -61.93 9.48 16.71
N ARG A 332 -61.94 9.28 18.02
CA ARG A 332 -62.52 8.13 18.70
C ARG A 332 -64.06 7.97 18.39
N SER A 333 -64.73 9.08 18.10
CA SER A 333 -66.20 9.08 17.81
C SER A 333 -66.55 8.86 16.34
N PHE A 334 -65.55 8.84 15.45
CA PHE A 334 -65.75 8.80 13.97
C PHE A 334 -65.17 7.57 13.29
N VAL A 335 -64.61 6.63 14.03
CA VAL A 335 -63.95 5.42 13.49
C VAL A 335 -64.66 4.16 13.99
#